data_0f4d9465923fc56adfdb6b04049d4f1d
#
_entry.id   0f4d9465923fc56adfdb6b04049d4f1d
#
_cell.length_a   1.000
_cell.length_b   1.000
_cell.length_c   1.000
_cell.angle_alpha   90.00
_cell.angle_beta   90.00
_cell.angle_gamma   90.00
#
_symmetry.space_group_name_H-M   'P 1'
#
loop_
_entity.id
_entity.type
_entity.pdbx_description
1 polymer ?
#
loop_
_entity_poly.entity_id
_entity_poly.type
_entity_poly.pdbx_seq_one_letter_code
_entity_poly.pdbx_strand_id
1 'polypeptide(L)'
;MSKTNLDSLNSKVSNLREVVKKYSFLEQLNKRLDQINEKFKNKEVIIPLIGEFSSGKTSLVNSLIGADILPIDITPTTFTINEIRFSCEKDKIEIYSQSELIKQIDGLSPIKDEDIQNASLVRIFSKSKTVPAGVVLVDSPGISSGIERHEKILLEYVPKSDALIVVIDVNQGSLTRSLEEFLKGVSKIDKASYVVFTKSETKSPEDINDLREYAESKLPIKPKGIVFTSSKEGRVEEFSKILSEIGSNSEDILLKNIIEDLLRVCDEAISLLDLQISMSNIDTNEIDAKIAETKRALEKMRNEFDRNISDMRDRIRSAQSSMVSIFRMRMMGGMDRIVDMLLSGDKSKVESALDDLIRESATDAIDKYKDELSGVMNQLRLDIENITKKIDVGPGVDVSKILDPITFTIMSVLLDLVLPGGLIYGVLGGLLLNLVGKFPKFKVIFTLFQEPIEHIISQLIKPITRRFINDKMQKIIDNAVIEFKSVIEKETSGILSELERKLDSSFKESEKSVMDSLNNLRSEKEKKVSEFSKYVSGLREDKYTLESLKNELRLNN
;
A
#
# COMPACT_ATOMS: atom_id res chain seq x y z
N MET A 1 19.63 -30.94 9.04
CA MET A 1 18.29 -30.42 8.71
C MET A 1 18.21 -30.26 7.20
N SER A 2 17.30 -30.96 6.50
CA SER A 2 17.16 -30.78 5.04
C SER A 2 16.61 -29.38 4.81
N LYS A 3 17.26 -28.56 3.98
CA LYS A 3 16.72 -27.27 3.56
C LYS A 3 15.35 -27.53 2.92
N THR A 4 14.32 -26.84 3.42
CA THR A 4 13.00 -26.82 2.76
C THR A 4 13.21 -26.23 1.38
N ASN A 5 12.79 -26.93 0.35
CA ASN A 5 12.81 -26.47 -1.04
C ASN A 5 11.38 -26.24 -1.54
N LEU A 6 11.23 -25.55 -2.64
CA LEU A 6 9.92 -25.24 -3.25
C LEU A 6 9.08 -26.50 -3.51
N ASP A 7 9.72 -27.61 -3.90
CA ASP A 7 9.03 -28.88 -4.17
C ASP A 7 8.44 -29.48 -2.89
N SER A 8 9.17 -29.40 -1.76
CA SER A 8 8.69 -29.83 -0.45
C SER A 8 7.49 -28.99 0.01
N LEU A 9 7.52 -27.66 -0.19
CA LEU A 9 6.39 -26.80 0.12
C LEU A 9 5.19 -27.06 -0.78
N ASN A 10 5.40 -27.34 -2.06
CA ASN A 10 4.30 -27.65 -2.99
C ASN A 10 3.54 -28.91 -2.54
N SER A 11 4.25 -29.93 -2.02
CA SER A 11 3.60 -31.10 -1.42
C SER A 11 2.76 -30.72 -0.19
N LYS A 12 3.24 -29.79 0.64
CA LYS A 12 2.52 -29.29 1.82
C LYS A 12 1.25 -28.51 1.43
N VAL A 13 1.30 -27.70 0.37
CA VAL A 13 0.11 -27.06 -0.21
C VAL A 13 -0.91 -28.09 -0.67
N SER A 14 -0.44 -29.16 -1.32
CA SER A 14 -1.31 -30.23 -1.78
C SER A 14 -2.02 -30.93 -0.62
N ASN A 15 -1.28 -31.26 0.46
CA ASN A 15 -1.85 -31.85 1.68
C ASN A 15 -2.89 -30.94 2.33
N LEU A 16 -2.58 -29.64 2.47
CA LEU A 16 -3.53 -28.66 3.01
C LEU A 16 -4.78 -28.55 2.12
N ARG A 17 -4.61 -28.56 0.81
CA ARG A 17 -5.72 -28.52 -0.15
C ARG A 17 -6.61 -29.78 -0.07
N GLU A 18 -6.03 -30.94 0.18
CA GLU A 18 -6.81 -32.16 0.40
C GLU A 18 -7.71 -32.03 1.64
N VAL A 19 -7.20 -31.50 2.74
CA VAL A 19 -8.02 -31.23 3.94
C VAL A 19 -9.10 -30.20 3.65
N VAL A 20 -8.75 -29.08 3.00
CA VAL A 20 -9.71 -28.02 2.66
C VAL A 20 -10.85 -28.54 1.79
N LYS A 21 -10.58 -29.41 0.81
CA LYS A 21 -11.61 -29.98 -0.07
C LYS A 21 -12.56 -30.94 0.61
N LYS A 22 -12.20 -31.54 1.75
CA LYS A 22 -13.08 -32.47 2.48
C LYS A 22 -14.30 -31.77 3.09
N TYR A 23 -14.17 -30.46 3.41
CA TYR A 23 -15.15 -29.74 4.18
C TYR A 23 -15.62 -28.49 3.45
N SER A 24 -16.92 -28.39 3.20
CA SER A 24 -17.53 -27.24 2.51
C SER A 24 -17.30 -25.91 3.22
N PHE A 25 -17.23 -25.92 4.55
CA PHE A 25 -16.96 -24.71 5.35
C PHE A 25 -15.52 -24.20 5.25
N LEU A 26 -14.59 -24.96 4.65
CA LEU A 26 -13.23 -24.53 4.34
C LEU A 26 -13.07 -24.05 2.88
N GLU A 27 -14.11 -24.13 2.06
CA GLU A 27 -14.04 -23.90 0.61
C GLU A 27 -13.41 -22.53 0.24
N GLN A 28 -13.70 -21.50 1.03
CA GLN A 28 -13.15 -20.16 0.83
C GLN A 28 -11.62 -20.10 0.86
N LEU A 29 -10.95 -21.02 1.58
CA LEU A 29 -9.51 -21.11 1.64
C LEU A 29 -8.86 -21.53 0.31
N ASN A 30 -9.64 -22.15 -0.60
CA ASN A 30 -9.13 -22.55 -1.91
C ASN A 30 -8.61 -21.36 -2.70
N LYS A 31 -9.27 -20.20 -2.64
CA LYS A 31 -8.82 -18.99 -3.33
C LYS A 31 -7.42 -18.54 -2.90
N ARG A 32 -7.13 -18.61 -1.59
CA ARG A 32 -5.79 -18.29 -1.07
C ARG A 32 -4.76 -19.35 -1.49
N LEU A 33 -5.15 -20.62 -1.47
CA LEU A 33 -4.29 -21.71 -1.95
C LEU A 33 -4.00 -21.59 -3.45
N ASP A 34 -4.93 -21.07 -4.23
CA ASP A 34 -4.71 -20.81 -5.66
C ASP A 34 -3.70 -19.67 -5.85
N GLN A 35 -3.79 -18.60 -5.06
CA GLN A 35 -2.78 -17.52 -5.08
C GLN A 35 -1.39 -18.01 -4.71
N ILE A 36 -1.29 -18.89 -3.71
CA ILE A 36 -0.02 -19.52 -3.33
C ILE A 36 0.51 -20.40 -4.49
N ASN A 37 -0.36 -21.18 -5.14
CA ASN A 37 0.03 -21.98 -6.30
C ASN A 37 0.53 -21.14 -7.47
N GLU A 38 -0.04 -19.97 -7.72
CA GLU A 38 0.46 -19.05 -8.75
C GLU A 38 1.89 -18.58 -8.43
N LYS A 39 2.22 -18.31 -7.15
CA LYS A 39 3.60 -17.99 -6.74
C LYS A 39 4.57 -19.14 -7.04
N PHE A 40 4.16 -20.40 -6.81
CA PHE A 40 4.97 -21.56 -7.17
C PHE A 40 5.20 -21.71 -8.66
N LYS A 41 4.17 -21.46 -9.48
CA LYS A 41 4.25 -21.60 -10.94
C LYS A 41 5.15 -20.54 -11.55
N ASN A 42 4.96 -19.31 -11.14
CA ASN A 42 5.65 -18.17 -11.74
C ASN A 42 7.12 -18.11 -11.29
N LYS A 43 7.42 -18.51 -10.05
CA LYS A 43 8.76 -18.43 -9.43
C LYS A 43 9.39 -17.04 -9.62
N GLU A 44 8.56 -16.01 -9.58
CA GLU A 44 8.96 -14.63 -9.84
C GLU A 44 9.13 -13.87 -8.52
N VAL A 45 10.19 -13.09 -8.43
CA VAL A 45 10.44 -12.14 -7.36
C VAL A 45 10.09 -10.75 -7.85
N ILE A 46 9.10 -10.13 -7.22
CA ILE A 46 8.57 -8.81 -7.60
C ILE A 46 9.31 -7.73 -6.83
N ILE A 47 9.94 -6.80 -7.57
CA ILE A 47 10.81 -5.76 -7.03
C ILE A 47 10.36 -4.39 -7.55
N PRO A 48 9.54 -3.62 -6.83
CA PRO A 48 9.20 -2.26 -7.22
C PRO A 48 10.38 -1.29 -7.03
N LEU A 49 10.53 -0.38 -7.99
CA LEU A 49 11.37 0.81 -7.90
C LEU A 49 10.56 1.93 -7.26
N ILE A 50 11.03 2.41 -6.13
CA ILE A 50 10.39 3.45 -5.33
C ILE A 50 11.28 4.68 -5.30
N GLY A 51 10.73 5.84 -5.59
CA GLY A 51 11.48 7.09 -5.57
C GLY A 51 10.63 8.25 -6.07
N GLU A 52 11.15 9.45 -5.88
CA GLU A 52 10.49 10.69 -6.31
C GLU A 52 10.26 10.74 -7.83
N PHE A 53 9.35 11.62 -8.24
CA PHE A 53 9.24 11.98 -9.65
C PHE A 53 10.60 12.54 -10.14
N SER A 54 11.01 12.20 -11.33
CA SER A 54 12.32 12.57 -11.89
C SER A 54 13.56 12.04 -11.13
N SER A 55 13.40 11.11 -10.20
CA SER A 55 14.56 10.46 -9.56
C SER A 55 15.33 9.51 -10.50
N GLY A 56 14.91 9.39 -11.76
CA GLY A 56 15.61 8.62 -12.79
C GLY A 56 15.25 7.14 -12.85
N LYS A 57 14.13 6.68 -12.26
CA LYS A 57 13.69 5.28 -12.29
C LYS A 57 13.56 4.73 -13.70
N THR A 58 12.79 5.38 -14.54
CA THR A 58 12.56 4.97 -15.94
C THR A 58 13.86 5.00 -16.77
N SER A 59 14.69 6.02 -16.57
CA SER A 59 16.01 6.09 -17.22
C SER A 59 16.92 4.95 -16.77
N LEU A 60 16.89 4.59 -15.48
CA LEU A 60 17.63 3.46 -14.93
C LEU A 60 17.19 2.13 -15.56
N VAL A 61 15.87 1.94 -15.71
CA VAL A 61 15.27 0.76 -16.35
C VAL A 61 15.69 0.68 -17.82
N ASN A 62 15.55 1.76 -18.59
CA ASN A 62 15.96 1.81 -19.99
C ASN A 62 17.47 1.49 -20.15
N SER A 63 18.31 2.05 -19.29
CA SER A 63 19.75 1.75 -19.30
C SER A 63 20.05 0.29 -18.93
N LEU A 64 19.30 -0.30 -18.00
CA LEU A 64 19.44 -1.72 -17.62
C LEU A 64 19.06 -2.65 -18.78
N ILE A 65 18.02 -2.30 -19.52
CA ILE A 65 17.56 -3.06 -20.70
C ILE A 65 18.52 -2.82 -21.90
N GLY A 66 19.21 -1.68 -21.94
CA GLY A 66 20.07 -1.27 -23.03
C GLY A 66 19.32 -0.72 -24.25
N ALA A 67 18.08 -0.25 -24.06
CA ALA A 67 17.23 0.34 -25.10
C ALA A 67 16.26 1.37 -24.49
N ASP A 68 15.98 2.44 -25.23
CA ASP A 68 15.00 3.46 -24.85
C ASP A 68 13.59 2.99 -25.20
N ILE A 69 13.01 2.15 -24.35
CA ILE A 69 11.70 1.54 -24.54
C ILE A 69 10.60 2.36 -23.89
N LEU A 70 10.82 2.73 -22.62
CA LEU A 70 9.88 3.49 -21.84
C LEU A 70 10.11 4.99 -22.07
N PRO A 71 9.04 5.77 -22.36
CA PRO A 71 9.17 7.21 -22.51
C PRO A 71 9.62 7.86 -21.18
N ILE A 72 10.64 8.72 -21.24
CA ILE A 72 11.24 9.38 -20.06
C ILE A 72 10.47 10.66 -19.72
N ASP A 73 9.99 11.39 -20.74
CA ASP A 73 9.23 12.64 -20.60
C ASP A 73 7.72 12.37 -20.64
N ILE A 74 7.21 11.65 -19.65
CA ILE A 74 5.78 11.40 -19.57
C ILE A 74 5.10 12.65 -19.03
N THR A 75 4.23 13.24 -19.87
CA THR A 75 3.22 14.18 -19.36
C THR A 75 2.39 13.49 -18.27
N PRO A 76 1.99 14.18 -17.20
CA PRO A 76 1.28 13.58 -16.05
C PRO A 76 -0.02 12.84 -16.36
N THR A 77 -0.36 12.61 -17.60
CA THR A 77 -1.62 12.00 -18.05
C THR A 77 -1.54 10.50 -18.37
N THR A 78 -0.34 9.91 -18.48
CA THR A 78 -0.17 8.49 -18.82
C THR A 78 0.24 7.67 -17.57
N PHE A 79 -0.64 6.77 -17.16
CA PHE A 79 -0.60 6.09 -15.86
C PHE A 79 -0.47 4.58 -16.00
N THR A 80 0.65 4.14 -16.52
CA THR A 80 0.87 2.72 -16.77
C THR A 80 1.90 2.18 -15.79
N ILE A 81 1.62 1.03 -15.20
CA ILE A 81 2.63 0.24 -14.49
C ILE A 81 3.47 -0.46 -15.54
N ASN A 82 4.79 -0.43 -15.38
CA ASN A 82 5.68 -1.15 -16.26
C ASN A 82 6.33 -2.29 -15.49
N GLU A 83 5.99 -3.53 -15.84
CA GLU A 83 6.64 -4.74 -15.35
C GLU A 83 7.73 -5.16 -16.33
N ILE A 84 8.98 -5.13 -15.90
CA ILE A 84 10.11 -5.62 -16.67
C ILE A 84 10.43 -7.03 -16.17
N ARG A 85 10.19 -8.02 -17.04
CA ARG A 85 10.37 -9.44 -16.79
C ARG A 85 11.62 -9.92 -17.49
N PHE A 86 12.62 -10.27 -16.72
CA PHE A 86 13.84 -10.86 -17.28
C PHE A 86 13.59 -12.34 -17.57
N SER A 87 13.70 -12.72 -18.84
CA SER A 87 13.45 -14.07 -19.31
C SER A 87 14.51 -14.50 -20.33
N CYS A 88 14.62 -15.81 -20.55
CA CYS A 88 15.56 -16.37 -21.54
C CYS A 88 14.90 -16.57 -22.92
N GLU A 89 13.59 -16.29 -23.09
CA GLU A 89 12.85 -16.66 -24.30
C GLU A 89 13.00 -15.61 -25.41
N LYS A 90 12.06 -14.71 -25.53
CA LYS A 90 12.03 -13.69 -26.60
C LYS A 90 11.77 -12.32 -26.00
N ASP A 91 12.43 -11.33 -26.59
CA ASP A 91 12.12 -9.93 -26.34
C ASP A 91 10.74 -9.63 -26.93
N LYS A 92 9.82 -9.10 -26.11
CA LYS A 92 8.49 -8.66 -26.52
C LYS A 92 7.91 -7.66 -25.53
N ILE A 93 6.91 -6.91 -25.97
CA ILE A 93 6.15 -5.99 -25.13
C ILE A 93 4.67 -6.33 -25.24
N GLU A 94 4.00 -6.44 -24.13
CA GLU A 94 2.56 -6.67 -24.02
C GLU A 94 1.90 -5.51 -23.29
N ILE A 95 0.84 -4.96 -23.85
CA ILE A 95 0.12 -3.80 -23.32
C ILE A 95 -1.30 -4.23 -22.96
N TYR A 96 -1.70 -3.97 -21.72
CA TYR A 96 -2.97 -4.39 -21.17
C TYR A 96 -3.83 -3.20 -20.75
N SER A 97 -5.15 -3.30 -20.99
CA SER A 97 -6.17 -2.44 -20.36
C SER A 97 -6.95 -3.30 -19.38
N GLN A 98 -6.92 -2.94 -18.11
CA GLN A 98 -7.42 -3.76 -17.00
C GLN A 98 -6.75 -5.16 -16.99
N SER A 99 -7.40 -6.20 -17.50
CA SER A 99 -6.83 -7.55 -17.62
C SER A 99 -6.79 -8.06 -19.06
N GLU A 100 -7.17 -7.22 -20.03
CA GLU A 100 -7.26 -7.59 -21.43
C GLU A 100 -6.01 -7.14 -22.19
N LEU A 101 -5.40 -8.04 -22.96
CA LEU A 101 -4.28 -7.75 -23.84
C LEU A 101 -4.78 -6.93 -25.04
N ILE A 102 -4.39 -5.65 -25.10
CA ILE A 102 -4.80 -4.74 -26.18
C ILE A 102 -3.78 -4.63 -27.30
N LYS A 103 -2.49 -4.86 -27.01
CA LYS A 103 -1.42 -4.81 -28.02
C LYS A 103 -0.24 -5.68 -27.63
N GLN A 104 0.35 -6.35 -28.62
CA GLN A 104 1.65 -7.03 -28.49
C GLN A 104 2.60 -6.49 -29.54
N ILE A 105 3.85 -6.28 -29.13
CA ILE A 105 4.95 -5.81 -29.98
C ILE A 105 6.07 -6.83 -29.87
N ASP A 106 6.52 -7.38 -30.98
CA ASP A 106 7.67 -8.28 -31.02
C ASP A 106 8.97 -7.48 -30.99
N GLY A 107 9.89 -7.89 -30.10
CA GLY A 107 11.14 -7.17 -29.85
C GLY A 107 11.01 -6.00 -28.89
N LEU A 108 12.11 -5.26 -28.72
CA LEU A 108 12.21 -4.10 -27.83
C LEU A 108 12.25 -2.83 -28.69
N SER A 109 11.11 -2.23 -28.92
CA SER A 109 10.99 -0.94 -29.61
C SER A 109 10.36 0.11 -28.71
N PRO A 110 10.68 1.41 -28.92
CA PRO A 110 10.10 2.50 -28.13
C PRO A 110 8.57 2.46 -28.14
N ILE A 111 8.00 2.55 -26.95
CA ILE A 111 6.54 2.60 -26.75
C ILE A 111 6.11 4.04 -27.00
N LYS A 112 5.09 4.24 -27.84
CA LYS A 112 4.53 5.55 -28.12
C LYS A 112 3.45 5.91 -27.10
N ASP A 113 3.26 7.21 -26.84
CA ASP A 113 2.22 7.71 -25.94
C ASP A 113 0.81 7.23 -26.32
N GLU A 114 0.54 7.13 -27.63
CA GLU A 114 -0.74 6.59 -28.17
C GLU A 114 -0.98 5.14 -27.75
N ASP A 115 0.07 4.33 -27.59
CA ASP A 115 -0.04 2.92 -27.22
C ASP A 115 -0.43 2.72 -25.76
N ILE A 116 -0.08 3.69 -24.90
CA ILE A 116 -0.28 3.60 -23.45
C ILE A 116 -1.42 4.48 -22.92
N GLN A 117 -2.06 5.28 -23.79
CA GLN A 117 -3.11 6.23 -23.39
C GLN A 117 -4.28 5.58 -22.64
N ASN A 118 -4.62 4.33 -22.96
CA ASN A 118 -5.67 3.54 -22.30
C ASN A 118 -5.12 2.29 -21.58
N ALA A 119 -3.81 2.19 -21.46
CA ALA A 119 -3.17 1.05 -20.80
C ALA A 119 -3.19 1.20 -19.29
N SER A 120 -3.38 0.10 -18.59
CA SER A 120 -3.20 -0.01 -17.13
C SER A 120 -1.88 -0.68 -16.76
N LEU A 121 -1.35 -1.52 -17.65
CA LEU A 121 -0.16 -2.31 -17.43
C LEU A 121 0.60 -2.53 -18.74
N VAL A 122 1.91 -2.34 -18.71
CA VAL A 122 2.84 -2.76 -19.77
C VAL A 122 3.76 -3.83 -19.22
N ARG A 123 3.88 -4.96 -19.90
CA ARG A 123 4.85 -6.01 -19.60
C ARG A 123 5.93 -6.03 -20.66
N ILE A 124 7.16 -5.82 -20.24
CA ILE A 124 8.35 -5.85 -21.08
C ILE A 124 9.11 -7.13 -20.74
N PHE A 125 9.19 -8.05 -21.70
CA PHE A 125 10.01 -9.25 -21.59
C PHE A 125 11.34 -8.97 -22.26
N SER A 126 12.41 -8.98 -21.45
CA SER A 126 13.76 -8.65 -21.93
C SER A 126 14.74 -9.77 -21.61
N LYS A 127 15.55 -10.14 -22.60
CA LYS A 127 16.69 -11.04 -22.38
C LYS A 127 17.78 -10.27 -21.65
N SER A 128 18.24 -10.80 -20.54
CA SER A 128 19.38 -10.27 -19.84
C SER A 128 20.45 -11.34 -19.66
N LYS A 129 21.71 -10.91 -19.77
CA LYS A 129 22.87 -11.77 -19.45
C LYS A 129 23.27 -11.66 -17.99
N THR A 130 22.83 -10.62 -17.32
CA THR A 130 23.28 -10.24 -15.96
C THR A 130 22.18 -10.38 -14.91
N VAL A 131 20.91 -10.19 -15.29
CA VAL A 131 19.79 -10.36 -14.39
C VAL A 131 19.15 -11.72 -14.61
N PRO A 132 19.01 -12.57 -13.57
CA PRO A 132 18.43 -13.90 -13.70
C PRO A 132 16.97 -13.85 -14.16
N ALA A 133 16.54 -14.93 -14.83
CA ALA A 133 15.13 -15.15 -15.09
C ALA A 133 14.34 -15.28 -13.77
N GLY A 134 13.11 -14.77 -13.75
CA GLY A 134 12.25 -14.77 -12.56
C GLY A 134 12.34 -13.48 -11.73
N VAL A 135 13.25 -12.56 -12.05
CA VAL A 135 13.21 -11.20 -11.49
C VAL A 135 12.21 -10.36 -12.27
N VAL A 136 11.24 -9.77 -11.58
CA VAL A 136 10.27 -8.82 -12.11
C VAL A 136 10.53 -7.46 -11.48
N LEU A 137 11.09 -6.55 -12.25
CA LEU A 137 11.30 -5.17 -11.83
C LEU A 137 10.06 -4.36 -12.20
N VAL A 138 9.50 -3.64 -11.23
CA VAL A 138 8.31 -2.81 -11.46
C VAL A 138 8.72 -1.35 -11.47
N ASP A 139 8.74 -0.73 -12.65
CA ASP A 139 8.87 0.73 -12.77
C ASP A 139 7.52 1.34 -12.47
N SER A 140 7.47 2.03 -11.37
CA SER A 140 6.27 2.69 -10.89
C SER A 140 6.37 4.20 -11.03
N PRO A 141 5.25 4.88 -11.21
CA PRO A 141 5.23 6.34 -11.14
C PRO A 141 5.86 6.85 -9.84
N GLY A 142 6.54 7.99 -9.89
CA GLY A 142 7.22 8.55 -8.72
C GLY A 142 6.27 8.91 -7.59
N ILE A 143 6.73 8.79 -6.34
CA ILE A 143 5.94 9.10 -5.13
C ILE A 143 5.42 10.55 -5.15
N SER A 144 6.10 11.45 -5.85
CA SER A 144 5.79 12.89 -5.92
C SER A 144 5.18 13.33 -7.26
N SER A 145 4.54 12.43 -8.01
CA SER A 145 4.00 12.77 -9.34
C SER A 145 2.71 13.62 -9.33
N GLY A 146 2.10 13.85 -8.16
CA GLY A 146 0.87 14.64 -8.03
C GLY A 146 -0.40 13.93 -8.52
N ILE A 147 -0.34 12.63 -8.75
CA ILE A 147 -1.42 11.88 -9.36
C ILE A 147 -1.80 10.69 -8.47
N GLU A 148 -3.00 10.73 -7.90
CA GLU A 148 -3.62 9.74 -7.03
C GLU A 148 -3.43 8.28 -7.48
N ARG A 149 -3.52 8.08 -8.78
CA ARG A 149 -3.47 6.74 -9.38
C ARG A 149 -2.09 6.09 -9.24
N HIS A 150 -1.02 6.89 -9.21
CA HIS A 150 0.35 6.42 -9.10
C HIS A 150 0.67 5.84 -7.73
N GLU A 151 0.15 6.44 -6.67
CA GLU A 151 0.36 5.96 -5.31
C GLU A 151 -0.48 4.72 -5.00
N LYS A 152 -1.73 4.69 -5.50
CA LYS A 152 -2.57 3.50 -5.40
C LYS A 152 -1.91 2.27 -6.01
N ILE A 153 -1.20 2.45 -7.11
CA ILE A 153 -0.43 1.41 -7.80
C ILE A 153 0.75 0.90 -6.95
N LEU A 154 1.53 1.82 -6.36
CA LEU A 154 2.61 1.45 -5.43
C LEU A 154 2.07 0.66 -4.24
N LEU A 155 0.91 1.04 -3.72
CA LEU A 155 0.25 0.39 -2.60
C LEU A 155 -0.25 -1.02 -2.92
N GLU A 156 -0.56 -1.29 -4.17
CA GLU A 156 -0.92 -2.64 -4.62
C GLU A 156 0.29 -3.55 -4.79
N TYR A 157 1.45 -2.98 -5.17
CA TYR A 157 2.66 -3.76 -5.44
C TYR A 157 3.57 -3.92 -4.23
N VAL A 158 3.70 -2.91 -3.36
CA VAL A 158 4.57 -3.01 -2.17
C VAL A 158 4.19 -4.15 -1.23
N PRO A 159 2.90 -4.40 -0.89
CA PRO A 159 2.54 -5.58 -0.09
C PRO A 159 2.87 -6.90 -0.78
N LYS A 160 2.76 -6.96 -2.10
CA LYS A 160 3.03 -8.14 -2.93
C LYS A 160 4.51 -8.29 -3.30
N SER A 161 5.34 -7.27 -3.06
CA SER A 161 6.75 -7.27 -3.41
C SER A 161 7.55 -8.20 -2.52
N ASP A 162 8.62 -8.72 -3.06
CA ASP A 162 9.53 -9.63 -2.37
C ASP A 162 10.78 -8.90 -1.86
N ALA A 163 11.16 -7.81 -2.52
CA ALA A 163 12.19 -6.87 -2.11
C ALA A 163 11.82 -5.46 -2.60
N LEU A 164 12.52 -4.42 -2.15
CA LEU A 164 12.29 -3.04 -2.50
C LEU A 164 13.58 -2.36 -2.96
N ILE A 165 13.50 -1.55 -4.00
CA ILE A 165 14.61 -0.69 -4.43
C ILE A 165 14.19 0.76 -4.32
N VAL A 166 14.90 1.51 -3.50
CA VAL A 166 14.70 2.95 -3.31
C VAL A 166 15.65 3.70 -4.24
N VAL A 167 15.09 4.50 -5.14
CA VAL A 167 15.82 5.28 -6.14
C VAL A 167 15.84 6.75 -5.74
N ILE A 168 17.05 7.29 -5.54
CA ILE A 168 17.30 8.66 -5.07
C ILE A 168 18.19 9.38 -6.08
N ASP A 169 17.79 10.58 -6.51
CA ASP A 169 18.65 11.46 -7.28
C ASP A 169 19.72 12.09 -6.36
N VAL A 170 20.99 11.94 -6.67
CA VAL A 170 22.10 12.51 -5.88
C VAL A 170 22.02 14.04 -5.75
N ASN A 171 21.28 14.72 -6.62
CA ASN A 171 21.14 16.17 -6.61
C ASN A 171 20.00 16.67 -5.72
N GLN A 172 19.18 15.78 -5.13
CA GLN A 172 18.11 16.18 -4.22
C GLN A 172 18.60 16.65 -2.84
N GLY A 173 19.89 16.45 -2.52
CA GLY A 173 20.55 16.94 -1.32
C GLY A 173 20.12 16.25 -0.01
N SER A 174 18.84 15.94 0.16
CA SER A 174 18.26 15.18 1.27
C SER A 174 17.02 14.44 0.77
N LEU A 175 16.58 13.45 1.53
CA LEU A 175 15.27 12.83 1.28
C LEU A 175 14.19 13.90 1.36
N THR A 176 13.27 13.87 0.40
CA THR A 176 12.04 14.62 0.60
C THR A 176 11.28 14.01 1.77
N ARG A 177 10.50 14.81 2.44
CA ARG A 177 9.70 14.36 3.58
C ARG A 177 8.76 13.22 3.18
N SER A 178 8.16 13.28 1.99
CA SER A 178 7.27 12.22 1.46
C SER A 178 7.99 10.88 1.33
N LEU A 179 9.20 10.87 0.77
CA LEU A 179 9.99 9.64 0.64
C LEU A 179 10.46 9.14 2.01
N GLU A 180 10.89 10.03 2.91
CA GLU A 180 11.31 9.67 4.27
C GLU A 180 10.17 8.98 5.04
N GLU A 181 8.96 9.53 5.00
CA GLU A 181 7.80 8.96 5.67
C GLU A 181 7.37 7.64 5.05
N PHE A 182 7.40 7.54 3.72
CA PHE A 182 7.18 6.27 3.03
C PHE A 182 8.19 5.21 3.53
N LEU A 183 9.47 5.56 3.62
CA LEU A 183 10.52 4.66 4.10
C LEU A 183 10.37 4.30 5.58
N LYS A 184 9.95 5.24 6.45
CA LYS A 184 9.56 4.94 7.85
C LYS A 184 8.43 3.92 7.89
N GLY A 185 7.58 3.98 6.92
CA GLY A 185 6.53 3.02 6.73
C GLY A 185 7.05 1.64 6.36
N VAL A 186 7.84 1.57 5.31
CA VAL A 186 8.45 0.34 4.80
C VAL A 186 9.37 -0.32 5.84
N SER A 187 10.06 0.46 6.68
CA SER A 187 10.96 -0.08 7.71
C SER A 187 10.27 -0.98 8.75
N LYS A 188 8.94 -0.88 8.87
CA LYS A 188 8.12 -1.74 9.74
C LYS A 188 7.74 -3.08 9.07
N ILE A 189 8.00 -3.21 7.77
CA ILE A 189 7.79 -4.44 7.01
C ILE A 189 9.16 -5.09 6.87
N ASP A 190 9.29 -6.35 7.28
CA ASP A 190 10.55 -7.10 7.19
C ASP A 190 10.86 -7.51 5.74
N LYS A 191 11.10 -6.51 4.87
CA LYS A 191 11.46 -6.71 3.47
C LYS A 191 12.87 -6.22 3.20
N ALA A 192 13.61 -7.00 2.40
CA ALA A 192 14.91 -6.60 1.91
C ALA A 192 14.81 -5.30 1.11
N SER A 193 15.54 -4.28 1.54
CA SER A 193 15.54 -2.96 0.90
C SER A 193 16.94 -2.62 0.40
N TYR A 194 17.03 -2.05 -0.80
CA TYR A 194 18.26 -1.60 -1.44
C TYR A 194 18.12 -0.14 -1.83
N VAL A 195 19.23 0.59 -1.89
CA VAL A 195 19.24 2.01 -2.27
C VAL A 195 20.07 2.18 -3.54
N VAL A 196 19.49 2.83 -4.52
CA VAL A 196 20.14 3.18 -5.78
C VAL A 196 20.16 4.70 -5.93
N PHE A 197 21.35 5.27 -5.88
CA PHE A 197 21.58 6.66 -6.19
C PHE A 197 21.80 6.83 -7.70
N THR A 198 20.98 7.67 -8.32
CA THR A 198 21.06 7.99 -9.76
C THR A 198 21.78 9.31 -10.00
N LYS A 199 22.16 9.56 -11.26
CA LYS A 199 22.85 10.78 -11.74
C LYS A 199 24.20 11.00 -11.03
N SER A 200 24.87 9.92 -10.66
CA SER A 200 26.13 9.95 -9.90
C SER A 200 27.28 10.62 -10.64
N GLU A 201 27.18 10.82 -11.96
CA GLU A 201 28.15 11.57 -12.77
C GLU A 201 28.26 13.05 -12.39
N THR A 202 27.30 13.56 -11.62
CA THR A 202 27.25 14.96 -11.18
C THR A 202 27.96 15.21 -9.84
N LYS A 203 28.50 14.15 -9.20
CA LYS A 203 29.09 14.20 -7.86
C LYS A 203 30.54 13.81 -7.83
N SER A 204 31.29 14.39 -6.89
CA SER A 204 32.67 14.00 -6.62
C SER A 204 32.73 12.67 -5.84
N PRO A 205 33.88 11.97 -5.82
CA PRO A 205 34.05 10.80 -4.99
C PRO A 205 33.81 11.05 -3.49
N GLU A 206 34.10 12.24 -2.99
CA GLU A 206 33.85 12.66 -1.60
C GLU A 206 32.34 12.77 -1.33
N ASP A 207 31.60 13.47 -2.20
CA ASP A 207 30.14 13.57 -2.10
C ASP A 207 29.46 12.17 -2.13
N ILE A 208 29.98 11.25 -2.93
CA ILE A 208 29.48 9.87 -3.03
C ILE A 208 29.66 9.14 -1.70
N ASN A 209 30.80 9.32 -1.04
CA ASN A 209 31.04 8.72 0.29
C ASN A 209 30.11 9.30 1.34
N ASP A 210 29.92 10.63 1.36
CA ASP A 210 28.99 11.31 2.28
C ASP A 210 27.54 10.82 2.09
N LEU A 211 27.11 10.67 0.83
CA LEU A 211 25.79 10.12 0.50
C LEU A 211 25.64 8.65 0.94
N ARG A 212 26.70 7.85 0.89
CA ARG A 212 26.69 6.47 1.38
C ARG A 212 26.53 6.44 2.91
N GLU A 213 27.33 7.23 3.63
CA GLU A 213 27.23 7.35 5.09
C GLU A 213 25.85 7.87 5.53
N TYR A 214 25.29 8.82 4.78
CA TYR A 214 23.94 9.31 5.00
C TYR A 214 22.92 8.19 4.83
N ALA A 215 23.01 7.40 3.77
CA ALA A 215 22.10 6.30 3.51
C ALA A 215 22.18 5.20 4.59
N GLU A 216 23.38 4.89 5.09
CA GLU A 216 23.59 3.89 6.14
C GLU A 216 23.10 4.35 7.51
N SER A 217 23.23 5.63 7.83
CA SER A 217 23.02 6.16 9.18
C SER A 217 21.70 6.91 9.38
N LYS A 218 21.15 7.52 8.34
CA LYS A 218 20.01 8.45 8.42
C LYS A 218 18.74 7.95 7.75
N LEU A 219 18.83 6.99 6.83
CA LEU A 219 17.62 6.46 6.22
C LEU A 219 16.76 5.70 7.26
N PRO A 220 15.44 5.82 7.19
CA PRO A 220 14.52 5.08 8.06
C PRO A 220 14.58 3.55 7.86
N ILE A 221 15.17 3.10 6.76
CA ILE A 221 15.40 1.68 6.44
C ILE A 221 16.87 1.32 6.62
N LYS A 222 17.16 0.03 6.86
CA LYS A 222 18.53 -0.49 6.81
C LYS A 222 18.75 -1.16 5.45
N PRO A 223 19.40 -0.47 4.49
CA PRO A 223 19.60 -1.04 3.17
C PRO A 223 20.57 -2.23 3.23
N LYS A 224 20.24 -3.30 2.51
CA LYS A 224 21.15 -4.45 2.31
C LYS A 224 22.29 -4.13 1.34
N GLY A 225 22.08 -3.16 0.46
CA GLY A 225 23.07 -2.68 -0.49
C GLY A 225 22.78 -1.26 -0.93
N ILE A 226 23.86 -0.51 -1.20
CA ILE A 226 23.82 0.86 -1.68
C ILE A 226 24.70 0.95 -2.91
N VAL A 227 24.15 1.39 -4.04
CA VAL A 227 24.87 1.56 -5.30
C VAL A 227 24.64 2.93 -5.92
N PHE A 228 25.60 3.36 -6.73
CA PHE A 228 25.58 4.61 -7.46
C PHE A 228 25.59 4.34 -8.96
N THR A 229 24.64 4.93 -9.68
CA THR A 229 24.42 4.69 -11.11
C THR A 229 24.38 5.99 -11.91
N SER A 230 24.74 5.89 -13.19
CA SER A 230 24.60 6.94 -14.18
C SER A 230 24.00 6.36 -15.46
N SER A 231 22.72 6.61 -15.68
CA SER A 231 22.07 6.21 -16.94
C SER A 231 22.67 6.95 -18.14
N LYS A 232 23.12 8.19 -17.93
CA LYS A 232 23.77 9.01 -18.97
C LYS A 232 25.08 8.41 -19.47
N GLU A 233 25.84 7.79 -18.57
CA GLU A 233 27.13 7.15 -18.89
C GLU A 233 27.00 5.63 -19.07
N GLY A 234 25.78 5.10 -18.99
CA GLY A 234 25.53 3.66 -19.08
C GLY A 234 26.06 2.85 -17.89
N ARG A 235 26.43 3.50 -16.77
CA ARG A 235 26.95 2.84 -15.56
C ARG A 235 25.82 2.29 -14.70
N VAL A 236 25.41 1.05 -14.99
CA VAL A 236 24.35 0.32 -14.26
C VAL A 236 24.77 -1.07 -13.78
N GLU A 237 26.06 -1.39 -13.88
CA GLU A 237 26.60 -2.71 -13.56
C GLU A 237 26.41 -3.09 -12.08
N GLU A 238 26.61 -2.13 -11.16
CA GLU A 238 26.39 -2.37 -9.73
C GLU A 238 24.92 -2.65 -9.42
N PHE A 239 24.00 -1.94 -10.07
CA PHE A 239 22.59 -2.19 -9.96
C PHE A 239 22.20 -3.57 -10.52
N SER A 240 22.76 -3.92 -11.67
CA SER A 240 22.59 -5.26 -12.26
C SER A 240 23.10 -6.37 -11.32
N LYS A 241 24.20 -6.13 -10.57
CA LYS A 241 24.69 -7.08 -9.54
C LYS A 241 23.71 -7.24 -8.39
N ILE A 242 23.09 -6.15 -7.89
CA ILE A 242 22.03 -6.25 -6.86
C ILE A 242 20.88 -7.10 -7.37
N LEU A 243 20.39 -6.87 -8.58
CA LEU A 243 19.31 -7.67 -9.15
C LEU A 243 19.71 -9.14 -9.33
N SER A 244 20.97 -9.39 -9.69
CA SER A 244 21.52 -10.75 -9.77
C SER A 244 21.59 -11.43 -8.41
N GLU A 245 21.98 -10.71 -7.36
CA GLU A 245 21.98 -11.19 -5.98
C GLU A 245 20.58 -11.53 -5.48
N ILE A 246 19.61 -10.63 -5.69
CA ILE A 246 18.21 -10.88 -5.34
C ILE A 246 17.68 -12.09 -6.11
N GLY A 247 17.94 -12.16 -7.42
CA GLY A 247 17.53 -13.27 -8.25
C GLY A 247 18.17 -14.61 -7.83
N SER A 248 19.43 -14.59 -7.39
CA SER A 248 20.11 -15.78 -6.86
C SER A 248 19.53 -16.24 -5.51
N ASN A 249 18.99 -15.31 -4.72
CA ASN A 249 18.31 -15.57 -3.45
C ASN A 249 16.78 -15.65 -3.61
N SER A 250 16.28 -15.65 -4.84
CA SER A 250 14.84 -15.60 -5.13
C SER A 250 14.06 -16.76 -4.52
N GLU A 251 14.67 -17.95 -4.52
CA GLU A 251 14.06 -19.14 -3.94
C GLU A 251 13.85 -18.99 -2.43
N ASP A 252 14.86 -18.50 -1.69
CA ASP A 252 14.75 -18.28 -0.24
C ASP A 252 13.71 -17.20 0.10
N ILE A 253 13.66 -16.14 -0.70
CA ILE A 253 12.66 -15.05 -0.55
C ILE A 253 11.25 -15.57 -0.77
N LEU A 254 11.04 -16.32 -1.85
CA LEU A 254 9.73 -16.92 -2.18
C LEU A 254 9.32 -17.95 -1.12
N LEU A 255 10.27 -18.78 -0.65
CA LEU A 255 10.02 -19.75 0.40
C LEU A 255 9.50 -19.08 1.67
N LYS A 256 10.16 -18.02 2.16
CA LYS A 256 9.71 -17.27 3.34
C LYS A 256 8.27 -16.77 3.17
N ASN A 257 7.98 -16.09 2.07
CA ASN A 257 6.66 -15.51 1.80
C ASN A 257 5.57 -16.59 1.69
N ILE A 258 5.86 -17.68 1.02
CA ILE A 258 4.92 -18.82 0.89
C ILE A 258 4.66 -19.48 2.25
N ILE A 259 5.70 -19.65 3.08
CA ILE A 259 5.54 -20.20 4.43
C ILE A 259 4.61 -19.34 5.27
N GLU A 260 4.78 -18.03 5.25
CA GLU A 260 3.90 -17.09 5.99
C GLU A 260 2.44 -17.20 5.52
N ASP A 261 2.20 -17.23 4.20
CA ASP A 261 0.86 -17.39 3.65
C ASP A 261 0.23 -18.74 4.04
N LEU A 262 1.01 -19.83 3.99
CA LEU A 262 0.54 -21.15 4.41
C LEU A 262 0.22 -21.22 5.90
N LEU A 263 1.02 -20.60 6.76
CA LEU A 263 0.75 -20.52 8.19
C LEU A 263 -0.59 -19.85 8.48
N ARG A 264 -0.90 -18.76 7.77
CA ARG A 264 -2.21 -18.07 7.89
C ARG A 264 -3.38 -18.97 7.48
N VAL A 265 -3.24 -19.69 6.37
CA VAL A 265 -4.29 -20.62 5.92
C VAL A 265 -4.46 -21.79 6.90
N CYS A 266 -3.37 -22.34 7.45
CA CYS A 266 -3.43 -23.38 8.48
C CYS A 266 -4.14 -22.90 9.73
N ASP A 267 -3.83 -21.70 10.23
CA ASP A 267 -4.45 -21.14 11.44
C ASP A 267 -5.96 -20.99 11.28
N GLU A 268 -6.42 -20.49 10.16
CA GLU A 268 -7.85 -20.36 9.88
C GLU A 268 -8.55 -21.73 9.75
N ALA A 269 -7.94 -22.67 9.03
CA ALA A 269 -8.49 -24.02 8.90
C ALA A 269 -8.58 -24.74 10.25
N ILE A 270 -7.53 -24.67 11.06
CA ILE A 270 -7.50 -25.27 12.42
C ILE A 270 -8.59 -24.65 13.29
N SER A 271 -8.79 -23.34 13.27
CA SER A 271 -9.84 -22.66 14.06
C SER A 271 -11.23 -23.14 13.70
N LEU A 272 -11.54 -23.33 12.42
CA LEU A 272 -12.83 -23.84 11.96
C LEU A 272 -13.02 -25.33 12.28
N LEU A 273 -11.99 -26.16 12.18
CA LEU A 273 -12.04 -27.56 12.62
C LEU A 273 -12.25 -27.65 14.13
N ASP A 274 -11.59 -26.81 14.92
CA ASP A 274 -11.78 -26.75 16.38
C ASP A 274 -13.21 -26.38 16.77
N LEU A 275 -13.81 -25.44 16.05
CA LEU A 275 -15.22 -25.10 16.22
C LEU A 275 -16.10 -26.35 16.04
N GLN A 276 -15.92 -27.09 14.95
CA GLN A 276 -16.65 -28.32 14.65
C GLN A 276 -16.46 -29.39 15.75
N ILE A 277 -15.22 -29.63 16.16
CA ILE A 277 -14.87 -30.63 17.20
C ILE A 277 -15.46 -30.24 18.56
N SER A 278 -15.35 -28.97 18.95
CA SER A 278 -15.85 -28.50 20.26
C SER A 278 -17.35 -28.66 20.38
N MET A 279 -18.08 -28.49 19.28
CA MET A 279 -19.52 -28.59 19.23
C MET A 279 -20.04 -30.01 18.93
N SER A 280 -19.15 -30.96 18.61
CA SER A 280 -19.55 -32.33 18.26
C SER A 280 -20.20 -33.10 19.39
N ASN A 281 -19.90 -32.80 20.66
CA ASN A 281 -20.44 -33.46 21.85
C ASN A 281 -21.79 -32.89 22.31
N ILE A 282 -22.32 -31.84 21.70
CA ILE A 282 -23.56 -31.17 22.04
C ILE A 282 -24.73 -31.94 21.42
N ASP A 283 -25.87 -32.14 22.14
CA ASP A 283 -27.05 -32.82 21.60
C ASP A 283 -27.66 -32.07 20.41
N THR A 284 -28.35 -32.80 19.51
CA THR A 284 -28.96 -32.23 18.30
C THR A 284 -29.97 -31.12 18.63
N ASN A 285 -30.74 -31.28 19.70
CA ASN A 285 -31.69 -30.25 20.17
C ASN A 285 -30.98 -28.99 20.70
N GLU A 286 -29.79 -29.16 21.25
CA GLU A 286 -28.95 -28.05 21.70
C GLU A 286 -28.23 -27.36 20.57
N ILE A 287 -27.97 -28.04 19.44
CA ILE A 287 -27.31 -27.41 18.27
C ILE A 287 -28.16 -26.30 17.69
N ASP A 288 -29.48 -26.50 17.56
CA ASP A 288 -30.38 -25.47 17.05
C ASP A 288 -30.41 -24.25 17.98
N ALA A 289 -30.38 -24.50 19.32
CA ALA A 289 -30.22 -23.42 20.28
C ALA A 289 -28.87 -22.69 20.13
N LYS A 290 -27.80 -23.46 19.91
CA LYS A 290 -26.44 -22.91 19.69
C LYS A 290 -26.32 -22.12 18.38
N ILE A 291 -26.92 -22.60 17.31
CA ILE A 291 -27.00 -21.84 16.03
C ILE A 291 -27.73 -20.53 16.25
N ALA A 292 -28.88 -20.56 16.96
CA ALA A 292 -29.64 -19.35 17.27
C ALA A 292 -28.86 -18.38 18.17
N GLU A 293 -28.11 -18.90 19.14
CA GLU A 293 -27.25 -18.11 20.02
C GLU A 293 -26.07 -17.50 19.26
N THR A 294 -25.43 -18.30 18.39
CA THR A 294 -24.35 -17.80 17.50
C THR A 294 -24.84 -16.72 16.57
N LYS A 295 -26.02 -16.87 15.98
CA LYS A 295 -26.64 -15.80 15.17
C LYS A 295 -26.80 -14.51 15.94
N ARG A 296 -27.29 -14.58 17.18
CA ARG A 296 -27.44 -13.39 18.04
C ARG A 296 -26.08 -12.78 18.40
N ALA A 297 -25.06 -13.63 18.63
CA ALA A 297 -23.70 -13.18 18.89
C ALA A 297 -23.12 -12.46 17.66
N LEU A 298 -23.30 -13.03 16.47
CA LEU A 298 -22.88 -12.42 15.20
C LEU A 298 -23.60 -11.10 14.94
N GLU A 299 -24.91 -11.02 15.20
CA GLU A 299 -25.66 -9.76 15.11
C GLU A 299 -25.15 -8.71 16.09
N LYS A 300 -24.86 -9.08 17.34
CA LYS A 300 -24.23 -8.17 18.31
C LYS A 300 -22.85 -7.73 17.85
N MET A 301 -22.02 -8.67 17.38
CA MET A 301 -20.70 -8.38 16.85
C MET A 301 -20.78 -7.44 15.64
N ARG A 302 -21.73 -7.67 14.74
CA ARG A 302 -22.00 -6.79 13.59
C ARG A 302 -22.38 -5.38 14.04
N ASN A 303 -23.28 -5.26 14.99
CA ASN A 303 -23.71 -3.96 15.51
C ASN A 303 -22.55 -3.19 16.18
N GLU A 304 -21.72 -3.86 16.98
CA GLU A 304 -20.53 -3.24 17.57
C GLU A 304 -19.50 -2.87 16.49
N PHE A 305 -19.29 -3.73 15.51
CA PHE A 305 -18.43 -3.45 14.37
C PHE A 305 -18.91 -2.20 13.60
N ASP A 306 -20.20 -2.13 13.26
CA ASP A 306 -20.77 -0.99 12.54
C ASP A 306 -20.68 0.32 13.35
N ARG A 307 -20.81 0.25 14.69
CA ARG A 307 -20.56 1.39 15.59
C ARG A 307 -19.10 1.84 15.53
N ASN A 308 -18.15 0.90 15.64
CA ASN A 308 -16.74 1.22 15.59
C ASN A 308 -16.33 1.84 14.24
N ILE A 309 -16.92 1.36 13.13
CA ILE A 309 -16.75 1.97 11.80
C ILE A 309 -17.35 3.38 11.75
N SER A 310 -18.53 3.60 12.36
CA SER A 310 -19.13 4.93 12.44
C SER A 310 -18.27 5.90 13.26
N ASP A 311 -17.80 5.46 14.42
CA ASP A 311 -16.92 6.25 15.30
C ASP A 311 -15.58 6.59 14.60
N MET A 312 -15.01 5.62 13.89
CA MET A 312 -13.84 5.85 13.03
C MET A 312 -14.10 6.94 12.00
N ARG A 313 -15.24 6.87 11.29
CA ARG A 313 -15.63 7.86 10.28
C ARG A 313 -15.71 9.27 10.86
N ASP A 314 -16.33 9.42 12.02
CA ASP A 314 -16.49 10.71 12.69
C ASP A 314 -15.15 11.28 13.17
N ARG A 315 -14.25 10.43 13.69
CA ARG A 315 -12.88 10.81 14.05
C ARG A 315 -12.06 11.25 12.84
N ILE A 316 -12.18 10.54 11.72
CA ILE A 316 -11.51 10.91 10.46
C ILE A 316 -12.02 12.25 9.94
N ARG A 317 -13.33 12.52 10.01
CA ARG A 317 -13.90 13.83 9.65
C ARG A 317 -13.43 14.95 10.58
N SER A 318 -13.28 14.66 11.87
CA SER A 318 -12.71 15.62 12.84
C SER A 318 -11.25 15.93 12.51
N ALA A 319 -10.44 14.92 12.26
CA ALA A 319 -9.06 15.08 11.84
C ALA A 319 -8.92 15.89 10.54
N GLN A 320 -9.81 15.66 9.58
CA GLN A 320 -9.91 16.43 8.34
C GLN A 320 -10.20 17.92 8.60
N SER A 321 -11.11 18.21 9.51
CA SER A 321 -11.43 19.59 9.88
C SER A 321 -10.25 20.28 10.59
N SER A 322 -9.54 19.54 11.43
CA SER A 322 -8.29 19.97 12.08
C SER A 322 -7.23 20.33 11.05
N MET A 323 -7.02 19.47 10.05
CA MET A 323 -6.07 19.69 8.96
C MET A 323 -6.36 20.98 8.18
N VAL A 324 -7.61 21.23 7.79
CA VAL A 324 -8.01 22.45 7.09
C VAL A 324 -7.74 23.70 7.93
N SER A 325 -7.97 23.61 9.25
CA SER A 325 -7.70 24.69 10.19
C SER A 325 -6.21 24.99 10.32
N ILE A 326 -5.36 23.97 10.37
CA ILE A 326 -3.89 24.11 10.41
C ILE A 326 -3.38 24.76 9.13
N PHE A 327 -3.83 24.30 7.97
CA PHE A 327 -3.49 24.91 6.69
C PHE A 327 -3.82 26.41 6.66
N ARG A 328 -5.05 26.76 7.06
CA ARG A 328 -5.46 28.17 7.14
C ARG A 328 -4.56 28.99 8.09
N MET A 329 -4.28 28.47 9.28
CA MET A 329 -3.45 29.15 10.28
C MET A 329 -2.03 29.39 9.76
N ARG A 330 -1.42 28.41 9.10
CA ARG A 330 -0.08 28.52 8.51
C ARG A 330 -0.05 29.54 7.38
N MET A 331 -1.03 29.50 6.47
CA MET A 331 -1.18 30.49 5.39
C MET A 331 -1.31 31.92 5.96
N MET A 332 -2.13 32.11 6.99
CA MET A 332 -2.30 33.40 7.66
C MET A 332 -1.00 33.87 8.32
N GLY A 333 -0.26 32.97 8.98
CA GLY A 333 1.00 33.28 9.65
C GLY A 333 2.12 33.75 8.70
N GLY A 334 2.12 33.27 7.44
CA GLY A 334 3.09 33.67 6.42
C GLY A 334 2.69 34.94 5.62
N MET A 335 1.46 35.43 5.78
CA MET A 335 0.89 36.50 4.98
C MET A 335 1.66 37.81 5.07
N ASP A 336 2.07 38.23 6.28
CA ASP A 336 2.77 39.51 6.48
C ASP A 336 4.08 39.56 5.70
N ARG A 337 4.83 38.49 5.66
CA ARG A 337 6.07 38.37 4.87
C ARG A 337 5.81 38.60 3.38
N ILE A 338 4.75 37.99 2.84
CA ILE A 338 4.39 38.15 1.43
C ILE A 338 3.95 39.58 1.12
N VAL A 339 3.16 40.21 2.04
CA VAL A 339 2.75 41.61 1.93
C VAL A 339 3.93 42.56 1.97
N ASP A 340 4.92 42.34 2.82
CA ASP A 340 6.14 43.16 2.90
C ASP A 340 6.99 43.04 1.63
N MET A 341 7.08 41.83 1.04
CA MET A 341 7.73 41.63 -0.26
C MET A 341 7.00 42.36 -1.40
N LEU A 342 5.66 42.35 -1.42
CA LEU A 342 4.86 43.09 -2.40
C LEU A 342 5.10 44.61 -2.28
N LEU A 343 5.13 45.12 -1.05
CA LEU A 343 5.40 46.54 -0.79
C LEU A 343 6.82 46.98 -1.13
N SER A 344 7.79 46.06 -1.11
CA SER A 344 9.19 46.34 -1.53
C SER A 344 9.41 46.30 -3.04
N GLY A 345 8.43 45.88 -3.82
CA GLY A 345 8.47 45.84 -5.28
C GLY A 345 9.20 44.64 -5.88
N ASP A 346 9.59 43.64 -5.08
CA ASP A 346 10.31 42.43 -5.52
C ASP A 346 9.36 41.34 -6.01
N LYS A 347 8.69 41.62 -7.15
CA LYS A 347 7.63 40.77 -7.71
C LYS A 347 8.09 39.33 -8.04
N SER A 348 9.33 39.15 -8.47
CA SER A 348 9.84 37.83 -8.84
C SER A 348 9.99 36.89 -7.66
N LYS A 349 10.29 37.43 -6.47
CA LYS A 349 10.41 36.67 -5.23
C LYS A 349 9.07 36.36 -4.59
N VAL A 350 8.04 37.18 -4.83
CA VAL A 350 6.71 36.99 -4.24
C VAL A 350 6.05 35.72 -4.74
N GLU A 351 6.15 35.41 -6.03
CA GLU A 351 5.56 34.20 -6.61
C GLU A 351 6.19 32.94 -5.99
N SER A 352 7.52 32.88 -5.91
CA SER A 352 8.23 31.77 -5.28
C SER A 352 7.90 31.67 -3.80
N ALA A 353 7.88 32.79 -3.07
CA ALA A 353 7.59 32.80 -1.64
C ALA A 353 6.14 32.40 -1.32
N LEU A 354 5.20 32.71 -2.21
CA LEU A 354 3.81 32.26 -2.06
C LEU A 354 3.67 30.76 -2.33
N ASP A 355 4.31 30.25 -3.38
CA ASP A 355 4.33 28.81 -3.68
C ASP A 355 4.96 28.02 -2.52
N ASP A 356 6.07 28.52 -1.95
CA ASP A 356 6.73 27.92 -0.80
C ASP A 356 5.80 27.93 0.42
N LEU A 357 5.16 29.07 0.72
CA LEU A 357 4.22 29.18 1.84
C LEU A 357 3.05 28.20 1.72
N ILE A 358 2.48 28.09 0.52
CA ILE A 358 1.38 27.14 0.26
C ILE A 358 1.86 25.70 0.48
N ARG A 359 3.02 25.36 -0.08
CA ARG A 359 3.61 24.02 0.04
C ARG A 359 3.90 23.67 1.49
N GLU A 360 4.58 24.54 2.23
CA GLU A 360 4.90 24.33 3.64
C GLU A 360 3.61 24.19 4.47
N SER A 361 2.63 25.08 4.24
CA SER A 361 1.34 25.04 4.95
C SER A 361 0.57 23.74 4.70
N ALA A 362 0.56 23.26 3.46
CA ALA A 362 -0.09 22.01 3.09
C ALA A 362 0.65 20.82 3.70
N THR A 363 1.98 20.81 3.65
CA THR A 363 2.81 19.76 4.23
C THR A 363 2.54 19.61 5.72
N ASP A 364 2.64 20.70 6.49
CA ASP A 364 2.41 20.69 7.94
C ASP A 364 1.00 20.20 8.30
N ALA A 365 -0.01 20.62 7.53
CA ALA A 365 -1.39 20.20 7.75
C ALA A 365 -1.59 18.70 7.49
N ILE A 366 -1.02 18.18 6.41
CA ILE A 366 -1.12 16.76 6.03
C ILE A 366 -0.37 15.88 7.01
N ASP A 367 0.80 16.30 7.49
CA ASP A 367 1.57 15.52 8.45
C ASP A 367 0.80 15.35 9.76
N LYS A 368 0.18 16.42 10.24
CA LYS A 368 -0.68 16.34 11.40
C LYS A 368 -1.88 15.42 11.18
N TYR A 369 -2.46 15.45 9.98
CA TYR A 369 -3.56 14.57 9.62
C TYR A 369 -3.15 13.09 9.58
N LYS A 370 -1.94 12.78 9.09
CA LYS A 370 -1.39 11.43 9.12
C LYS A 370 -1.26 10.89 10.54
N ASP A 371 -0.75 11.71 11.46
CA ASP A 371 -0.62 11.33 12.87
C ASP A 371 -1.99 11.04 13.49
N GLU A 372 -2.96 11.90 13.24
CA GLU A 372 -4.34 11.72 13.73
C GLU A 372 -5.00 10.47 13.14
N LEU A 373 -4.85 10.23 11.82
CA LEU A 373 -5.35 9.01 11.18
C LEU A 373 -4.71 7.74 11.72
N SER A 374 -3.39 7.75 11.94
CA SER A 374 -2.69 6.62 12.55
C SER A 374 -3.24 6.32 13.95
N GLY A 375 -3.54 7.35 14.73
CA GLY A 375 -4.21 7.22 16.02
C GLY A 375 -5.61 6.61 15.92
N VAL A 376 -6.41 7.10 14.96
CA VAL A 376 -7.77 6.57 14.71
C VAL A 376 -7.74 5.10 14.33
N MET A 377 -6.82 4.70 13.46
CA MET A 377 -6.70 3.31 13.01
C MET A 377 -6.20 2.37 14.10
N ASN A 378 -5.25 2.81 14.92
CA ASN A 378 -4.81 2.04 16.09
C ASN A 378 -5.96 1.85 17.09
N GLN A 379 -6.79 2.87 17.29
CA GLN A 379 -7.95 2.75 18.16
C GLN A 379 -8.98 1.78 17.57
N LEU A 380 -9.29 1.87 16.28
CA LEU A 380 -10.18 0.92 15.60
C LEU A 380 -9.69 -0.53 15.78
N ARG A 381 -8.37 -0.75 15.65
CA ARG A 381 -7.77 -2.05 15.90
C ARG A 381 -8.06 -2.56 17.31
N LEU A 382 -7.81 -1.73 18.32
CA LEU A 382 -8.06 -2.07 19.72
C LEU A 382 -9.55 -2.31 19.99
N ASP A 383 -10.43 -1.53 19.38
CA ASP A 383 -11.87 -1.66 19.52
C ASP A 383 -12.37 -2.99 18.94
N ILE A 384 -11.83 -3.39 17.77
CA ILE A 384 -12.15 -4.68 17.14
C ILE A 384 -11.58 -5.85 17.95
N GLU A 385 -10.33 -5.79 18.43
CA GLU A 385 -9.74 -6.79 19.32
C GLU A 385 -10.56 -7.00 20.60
N ASN A 386 -11.26 -5.98 21.05
CA ASN A 386 -12.07 -6.03 22.26
C ASN A 386 -13.55 -6.39 22.00
N ILE A 387 -14.00 -6.48 20.74
CA ILE A 387 -15.40 -6.83 20.42
C ILE A 387 -15.77 -8.19 21.04
N THR A 388 -14.92 -9.21 20.84
CA THR A 388 -15.15 -10.56 21.36
C THR A 388 -15.24 -10.61 22.88
N LYS A 389 -14.48 -9.74 23.58
CA LYS A 389 -14.50 -9.65 25.05
C LYS A 389 -15.77 -8.99 25.61
N LYS A 390 -16.44 -8.16 24.81
CA LYS A 390 -17.66 -7.43 25.19
C LYS A 390 -18.95 -8.20 24.94
N ILE A 391 -18.89 -9.26 24.11
CA ILE A 391 -20.08 -10.03 23.74
C ILE A 391 -20.35 -11.07 24.82
N ASP A 392 -21.27 -10.76 25.73
CA ASP A 392 -21.82 -11.71 26.68
C ASP A 392 -22.95 -12.52 26.00
N VAL A 393 -22.77 -13.82 25.92
CA VAL A 393 -23.69 -14.77 25.24
C VAL A 393 -24.33 -15.73 26.22
N GLY A 394 -24.08 -15.56 27.52
CA GLY A 394 -24.65 -16.42 28.58
C GLY A 394 -23.77 -17.63 28.89
N PRO A 395 -24.08 -18.33 30.01
CA PRO A 395 -23.27 -19.44 30.50
C PRO A 395 -23.39 -20.65 29.59
N GLY A 396 -22.28 -21.17 29.12
CA GLY A 396 -22.20 -22.50 28.47
C GLY A 396 -21.62 -22.52 27.05
N VAL A 397 -21.38 -21.39 26.42
CA VAL A 397 -20.71 -21.31 25.09
C VAL A 397 -19.45 -20.49 25.19
N ASP A 398 -18.33 -21.07 24.82
CA ASP A 398 -17.11 -20.32 24.56
C ASP A 398 -17.24 -19.65 23.17
N VAL A 399 -17.91 -18.49 23.17
CA VAL A 399 -18.18 -17.72 21.95
C VAL A 399 -16.87 -17.17 21.35
N SER A 400 -15.81 -17.09 22.14
CA SER A 400 -14.50 -16.66 21.64
C SER A 400 -14.06 -17.54 20.46
N LYS A 401 -14.19 -18.85 20.58
CA LYS A 401 -13.85 -19.80 19.51
C LYS A 401 -14.67 -19.65 18.24
N ILE A 402 -15.89 -19.10 18.36
CA ILE A 402 -16.76 -18.82 17.22
C ILE A 402 -16.40 -17.50 16.55
N LEU A 403 -16.04 -16.50 17.35
CA LEU A 403 -15.78 -15.13 16.90
C LEU A 403 -14.30 -14.87 16.57
N ASP A 404 -13.37 -15.68 17.10
CA ASP A 404 -11.94 -15.56 16.85
C ASP A 404 -11.58 -15.59 15.36
N PRO A 405 -12.12 -16.50 14.51
CA PRO A 405 -11.84 -16.47 13.07
C PRO A 405 -12.25 -15.17 12.40
N ILE A 406 -13.40 -14.60 12.79
CA ILE A 406 -13.91 -13.33 12.25
C ILE A 406 -12.99 -12.19 12.66
N THR A 407 -12.66 -12.13 13.96
CA THR A 407 -11.76 -11.10 14.52
C THR A 407 -10.38 -11.18 13.86
N PHE A 408 -9.83 -12.39 13.72
CA PHE A 408 -8.55 -12.61 13.05
C PHE A 408 -8.55 -12.13 11.59
N THR A 409 -9.59 -12.46 10.82
CA THR A 409 -9.71 -12.05 9.43
C THR A 409 -9.82 -10.52 9.30
N ILE A 410 -10.65 -9.88 10.13
CA ILE A 410 -10.79 -8.42 10.15
C ILE A 410 -9.48 -7.75 10.55
N MET A 411 -8.77 -8.30 11.55
CA MET A 411 -7.48 -7.80 12.01
C MET A 411 -6.41 -7.91 10.93
N SER A 412 -6.39 -9.01 10.16
CA SER A 412 -5.48 -9.17 9.02
C SER A 412 -5.72 -8.10 7.97
N VAL A 413 -7.00 -7.84 7.62
CA VAL A 413 -7.36 -6.78 6.66
C VAL A 413 -7.00 -5.39 7.19
N LEU A 414 -7.23 -5.12 8.48
CA LEU A 414 -6.84 -3.85 9.09
C LEU A 414 -5.33 -3.66 9.08
N LEU A 415 -4.55 -4.69 9.38
CA LEU A 415 -3.10 -4.64 9.30
C LEU A 415 -2.65 -4.30 7.87
N ASP A 416 -3.21 -4.96 6.86
CA ASP A 416 -2.89 -4.70 5.46
C ASP A 416 -3.25 -3.26 5.02
N LEU A 417 -4.29 -2.67 5.61
CA LEU A 417 -4.72 -1.30 5.30
C LEU A 417 -3.94 -0.21 6.04
N VAL A 418 -3.46 -0.52 7.23
CA VAL A 418 -2.79 0.42 8.16
C VAL A 418 -1.28 0.32 8.08
N LEU A 419 -0.75 -0.82 7.63
CA LEU A 419 0.69 -0.95 7.43
C LEU A 419 1.19 0.13 6.46
N PRO A 420 2.39 0.65 6.70
CA PRO A 420 3.04 1.55 5.78
C PRO A 420 3.14 0.92 4.39
N GLY A 421 2.61 1.61 3.39
CA GLY A 421 2.30 1.03 2.08
C GLY A 421 0.85 0.55 1.93
N GLY A 422 0.04 0.58 3.00
CA GLY A 422 -1.39 0.36 2.95
C GLY A 422 -2.17 1.57 2.43
N LEU A 423 -3.48 1.37 2.20
CA LEU A 423 -4.38 2.35 1.56
C LEU A 423 -4.28 3.77 2.14
N ILE A 424 -4.11 3.89 3.47
CA ILE A 424 -4.12 5.18 4.16
C ILE A 424 -2.88 6.01 3.85
N TYR A 425 -1.69 5.41 3.86
CA TYR A 425 -0.44 6.13 3.63
C TYR A 425 -0.27 6.59 2.19
N GLY A 426 -0.78 5.82 1.22
CA GLY A 426 -0.68 6.17 -0.18
C GLY A 426 -1.57 7.32 -0.59
N VAL A 427 -2.79 7.31 -0.09
CA VAL A 427 -3.71 8.41 -0.40
C VAL A 427 -3.23 9.73 0.22
N LEU A 428 -2.61 9.69 1.42
CA LEU A 428 -2.10 10.90 2.08
C LEU A 428 -0.88 11.50 1.37
N GLY A 429 -0.03 10.67 0.75
CA GLY A 429 1.04 11.17 -0.12
C GLY A 429 0.47 11.87 -1.36
N GLY A 430 -0.49 11.23 -2.08
CA GLY A 430 -1.17 11.79 -3.25
C GLY A 430 -1.91 13.09 -2.97
N LEU A 431 -2.37 13.24 -1.77
CA LEU A 431 -3.07 14.43 -1.31
C LEU A 431 -2.17 15.67 -1.34
N LEU A 432 -0.93 15.57 -0.83
CA LEU A 432 0.06 16.66 -0.88
C LEU A 432 0.31 17.11 -2.31
N LEU A 433 0.41 16.15 -3.21
CA LEU A 433 0.84 16.38 -4.59
C LEU A 433 -0.27 16.91 -5.48
N ASN A 434 -1.49 16.42 -5.26
CA ASN A 434 -2.69 16.93 -5.92
C ASN A 434 -2.95 18.40 -5.55
N LEU A 435 -2.65 18.75 -4.30
CA LEU A 435 -2.70 20.13 -3.82
C LEU A 435 -1.65 20.99 -4.50
N VAL A 436 -0.38 20.60 -4.47
CA VAL A 436 0.72 21.35 -5.10
C VAL A 436 0.54 21.47 -6.62
N GLY A 437 0.01 20.43 -7.30
CA GLY A 437 -0.24 20.45 -8.75
C GLY A 437 -1.42 21.33 -9.19
N LYS A 438 -2.40 21.60 -8.30
CA LYS A 438 -3.55 22.47 -8.62
C LYS A 438 -3.32 23.95 -8.36
N PHE A 439 -2.29 24.30 -7.61
CA PHE A 439 -1.93 25.68 -7.29
C PHE A 439 -1.45 26.57 -8.47
N PRO A 440 -1.04 26.07 -9.68
CA PRO A 440 -0.78 26.95 -10.82
C PRO A 440 -1.95 27.84 -11.21
N LYS A 441 -3.20 27.50 -10.81
CA LYS A 441 -4.36 28.39 -10.98
C LYS A 441 -4.27 29.69 -10.16
N PHE A 442 -3.43 29.72 -9.11
CA PHE A 442 -3.13 30.95 -8.37
C PHE A 442 -2.27 31.94 -9.18
N LYS A 443 -1.50 31.47 -10.18
CA LYS A 443 -0.84 32.35 -11.15
C LYS A 443 -1.81 33.30 -11.84
N VAL A 444 -3.01 32.83 -12.16
CA VAL A 444 -4.07 33.64 -12.81
C VAL A 444 -4.57 34.73 -11.86
N ILE A 445 -4.65 34.45 -10.56
CA ILE A 445 -5.06 35.45 -9.55
C ILE A 445 -3.95 36.51 -9.40
N PHE A 446 -2.69 36.14 -9.54
CA PHE A 446 -1.56 37.06 -9.47
C PHE A 446 -1.49 38.01 -10.68
N THR A 447 -1.90 37.57 -11.87
CA THR A 447 -2.01 38.44 -13.07
C THR A 447 -3.09 39.52 -12.90
N LEU A 448 -4.11 39.28 -12.08
CA LEU A 448 -5.12 40.29 -11.72
C LEU A 448 -4.56 41.43 -10.83
N PHE A 449 -3.35 41.25 -10.26
CA PHE A 449 -2.65 42.27 -9.48
C PHE A 449 -1.67 43.13 -10.34
N GLN A 450 -1.41 42.73 -11.58
CA GLN A 450 -0.35 43.41 -12.35
C GLN A 450 -0.73 44.84 -12.79
N GLU A 451 -1.96 45.11 -13.17
CA GLU A 451 -2.36 46.41 -13.69
C GLU A 451 -2.76 47.47 -12.63
N PRO A 452 -3.50 47.19 -11.56
CA PRO A 452 -3.90 48.24 -10.62
C PRO A 452 -2.82 48.64 -9.60
N ILE A 453 -1.87 47.74 -9.27
CA ILE A 453 -0.93 47.96 -8.18
C ILE A 453 0.15 48.99 -8.54
N GLU A 454 0.64 49.00 -9.77
CA GLU A 454 1.64 49.99 -10.21
C GLU A 454 1.10 51.42 -10.17
N HIS A 455 -0.20 51.57 -10.46
CA HIS A 455 -0.85 52.88 -10.41
C HIS A 455 -1.21 53.31 -8.99
N ILE A 456 -1.51 52.35 -8.10
CA ILE A 456 -1.88 52.59 -6.69
C ILE A 456 -0.63 52.86 -5.81
N ILE A 457 0.48 52.15 -6.04
CA ILE A 457 1.70 52.32 -5.25
C ILE A 457 2.35 53.69 -5.48
N SER A 458 2.17 54.27 -6.67
CA SER A 458 2.73 55.60 -7.00
C SER A 458 1.97 56.77 -6.35
N GLN A 459 0.74 56.56 -5.86
CA GLN A 459 -0.17 57.65 -5.44
C GLN A 459 -0.72 57.56 -4.02
N LEU A 460 -0.62 56.42 -3.26
CA LEU A 460 -1.25 56.25 -1.96
C LEU A 460 -0.30 56.09 -0.78
N ILE A 461 -0.68 56.66 0.36
CA ILE A 461 0.01 56.58 1.65
C ILE A 461 0.14 55.12 2.07
N LYS A 462 1.34 54.63 2.40
CA LYS A 462 1.68 53.22 2.76
C LYS A 462 0.65 52.44 3.62
N PRO A 463 -0.01 53.05 4.64
CA PRO A 463 -0.98 52.29 5.44
C PRO A 463 -2.26 51.88 4.68
N ILE A 464 -2.73 52.69 3.76
CA ILE A 464 -3.94 52.41 2.96
C ILE A 464 -3.65 51.31 1.94
N THR A 465 -2.46 51.35 1.35
CA THR A 465 -1.99 50.32 0.41
C THR A 465 -1.84 48.98 1.09
N ARG A 466 -1.25 48.93 2.32
CA ARG A 466 -1.11 47.70 3.09
C ARG A 466 -2.46 47.08 3.43
N ARG A 467 -3.44 47.87 3.85
CA ARG A 467 -4.79 47.37 4.14
C ARG A 467 -5.47 46.78 2.90
N PHE A 468 -5.37 47.43 1.77
CA PHE A 468 -5.91 46.93 0.50
C PHE A 468 -5.24 45.61 0.07
N ILE A 469 -3.91 45.51 0.19
CA ILE A 469 -3.17 44.29 -0.12
C ILE A 469 -3.59 43.18 0.84
N ASN A 470 -3.71 43.45 2.15
CA ASN A 470 -4.14 42.48 3.14
C ASN A 470 -5.55 41.93 2.83
N ASP A 471 -6.51 42.79 2.48
CA ASP A 471 -7.88 42.37 2.13
C ASP A 471 -7.89 41.46 0.86
N LYS A 472 -7.01 41.73 -0.10
CA LYS A 472 -6.84 40.89 -1.27
C LYS A 472 -6.16 39.55 -0.96
N MET A 473 -5.10 39.59 -0.15
CA MET A 473 -4.37 38.38 0.29
C MET A 473 -5.29 37.48 1.13
N GLN A 474 -6.15 38.06 1.99
CA GLN A 474 -7.15 37.30 2.73
C GLN A 474 -8.08 36.52 1.79
N LYS A 475 -8.54 37.13 0.71
CA LYS A 475 -9.39 36.42 -0.29
C LYS A 475 -8.62 35.30 -1.01
N ILE A 476 -7.33 35.48 -1.27
CA ILE A 476 -6.48 34.43 -1.83
C ILE A 476 -6.38 33.26 -0.87
N ILE A 477 -6.13 33.52 0.40
CA ILE A 477 -6.08 32.49 1.44
C ILE A 477 -7.43 31.76 1.56
N ASP A 478 -8.53 32.49 1.60
CA ASP A 478 -9.87 31.89 1.70
C ASP A 478 -10.15 30.96 0.51
N ASN A 479 -9.78 31.37 -0.70
CA ASN A 479 -9.91 30.53 -1.89
C ASN A 479 -8.99 29.29 -1.82
N ALA A 480 -7.74 29.47 -1.37
CA ALA A 480 -6.81 28.37 -1.16
C ALA A 480 -7.36 27.35 -0.16
N VAL A 481 -7.92 27.82 0.96
CA VAL A 481 -8.54 26.97 1.98
C VAL A 481 -9.75 26.22 1.42
N ILE A 482 -10.58 26.86 0.59
CA ILE A 482 -11.75 26.21 -0.04
C ILE A 482 -11.28 25.10 -0.98
N GLU A 483 -10.29 25.35 -1.83
CA GLU A 483 -9.75 24.33 -2.72
C GLU A 483 -9.07 23.19 -1.95
N PHE A 484 -8.25 23.55 -0.95
CA PHE A 484 -7.62 22.56 -0.06
C PHE A 484 -8.68 21.66 0.58
N LYS A 485 -9.72 22.25 1.17
CA LYS A 485 -10.83 21.51 1.78
C LYS A 485 -11.52 20.58 0.78
N SER A 486 -11.83 21.05 -0.42
CA SER A 486 -12.51 20.26 -1.44
C SER A 486 -11.70 19.03 -1.87
N VAL A 487 -10.39 19.19 -2.02
CA VAL A 487 -9.48 18.06 -2.36
C VAL A 487 -9.45 17.07 -1.22
N ILE A 488 -9.27 17.54 0.00
CA ILE A 488 -9.21 16.68 1.19
C ILE A 488 -10.53 15.89 1.38
N GLU A 489 -11.68 16.52 1.21
CA GLU A 489 -12.99 15.87 1.34
C GLU A 489 -13.15 14.74 0.32
N LYS A 490 -12.75 14.98 -0.91
CA LYS A 490 -12.82 13.97 -1.96
C LYS A 490 -11.93 12.76 -1.65
N GLU A 491 -10.66 13.01 -1.29
CA GLU A 491 -9.69 11.96 -1.01
C GLU A 491 -10.08 11.16 0.25
N THR A 492 -10.43 11.84 1.33
CA THR A 492 -10.87 11.19 2.57
C THR A 492 -12.11 10.32 2.32
N SER A 493 -13.06 10.79 1.51
CA SER A 493 -14.24 9.99 1.14
C SER A 493 -13.86 8.72 0.36
N GLY A 494 -12.88 8.81 -0.54
CA GLY A 494 -12.35 7.65 -1.26
C GLY A 494 -11.74 6.60 -0.33
N ILE A 495 -10.89 7.04 0.60
CA ILE A 495 -10.27 6.16 1.62
C ILE A 495 -11.34 5.46 2.44
N LEU A 496 -12.29 6.23 2.99
CA LEU A 496 -13.35 5.69 3.83
C LEU A 496 -14.17 4.64 3.10
N SER A 497 -14.58 4.93 1.87
CA SER A 497 -15.40 4.00 1.08
C SER A 497 -14.68 2.69 0.80
N GLU A 498 -13.41 2.72 0.46
CA GLU A 498 -12.62 1.51 0.18
C GLU A 498 -12.32 0.72 1.46
N LEU A 499 -12.00 1.41 2.57
CA LEU A 499 -11.78 0.80 3.87
C LEU A 499 -13.04 0.07 4.34
N GLU A 500 -14.18 0.76 4.33
CA GLU A 500 -15.47 0.19 4.72
C GLU A 500 -15.83 -1.02 3.85
N ARG A 501 -15.65 -0.90 2.54
CA ARG A 501 -15.90 -2.00 1.61
C ARG A 501 -15.08 -3.25 1.92
N LYS A 502 -13.78 -3.09 2.16
CA LYS A 502 -12.88 -4.22 2.48
C LYS A 502 -13.23 -4.85 3.82
N LEU A 503 -13.47 -4.05 4.83
CA LEU A 503 -13.82 -4.53 6.17
C LEU A 503 -15.20 -5.23 6.17
N ASP A 504 -16.20 -4.67 5.49
CA ASP A 504 -17.53 -5.26 5.36
C ASP A 504 -17.50 -6.59 4.59
N SER A 505 -16.75 -6.63 3.49
CA SER A 505 -16.57 -7.87 2.71
C SER A 505 -15.94 -8.97 3.57
N SER A 506 -14.88 -8.65 4.30
CA SER A 506 -14.18 -9.63 5.17
C SER A 506 -15.06 -10.12 6.31
N PHE A 507 -15.85 -9.21 6.90
CA PHE A 507 -16.81 -9.60 7.94
C PHE A 507 -17.85 -10.58 7.41
N LYS A 508 -18.48 -10.27 6.27
CA LYS A 508 -19.49 -11.12 5.62
C LYS A 508 -18.95 -12.49 5.22
N GLU A 509 -17.74 -12.54 4.66
CA GLU A 509 -17.11 -13.80 4.29
C GLU A 509 -16.87 -14.69 5.52
N SER A 510 -16.35 -14.11 6.60
CA SER A 510 -16.08 -14.83 7.84
C SER A 510 -17.36 -15.26 8.56
N GLU A 511 -18.38 -14.38 8.61
CA GLU A 511 -19.71 -14.71 9.15
C GLU A 511 -20.33 -15.90 8.41
N LYS A 512 -20.30 -15.86 7.08
CA LYS A 512 -20.78 -16.96 6.23
C LYS A 512 -20.04 -18.26 6.55
N SER A 513 -18.74 -18.23 6.66
CA SER A 513 -17.92 -19.41 6.96
C SER A 513 -18.29 -20.05 8.30
N VAL A 514 -18.46 -19.24 9.33
CA VAL A 514 -18.90 -19.70 10.65
C VAL A 514 -20.30 -20.34 10.57
N MET A 515 -21.24 -19.69 9.89
CA MET A 515 -22.60 -20.22 9.75
C MET A 515 -22.66 -21.50 8.92
N ASP A 516 -21.89 -21.59 7.84
CA ASP A 516 -21.78 -22.78 7.02
C ASP A 516 -21.18 -23.95 7.84
N SER A 517 -20.18 -23.65 8.69
CA SER A 517 -19.60 -24.60 9.61
C SER A 517 -20.66 -25.20 10.57
N LEU A 518 -21.47 -24.35 11.19
CA LEU A 518 -22.52 -24.78 12.11
C LEU A 518 -23.65 -25.59 11.43
N ASN A 519 -24.08 -25.14 10.25
CA ASN A 519 -25.10 -25.83 9.47
C ASN A 519 -24.59 -27.20 8.97
N ASN A 520 -23.31 -27.28 8.60
CA ASN A 520 -22.68 -28.55 8.22
C ASN A 520 -22.67 -29.52 9.40
N LEU A 521 -22.29 -29.09 10.61
CA LEU A 521 -22.29 -29.92 11.80
C LEU A 521 -23.69 -30.45 12.12
N ARG A 522 -24.71 -29.59 11.99
CA ARG A 522 -26.12 -30.03 12.18
C ARG A 522 -26.47 -31.14 11.20
N SER A 523 -26.18 -30.95 9.91
CA SER A 523 -26.45 -31.94 8.88
C SER A 523 -25.70 -33.26 9.12
N GLU A 524 -24.44 -33.19 9.56
CA GLU A 524 -23.66 -34.39 9.88
C GLU A 524 -24.23 -35.16 11.09
N LYS A 525 -24.75 -34.44 12.10
CA LYS A 525 -25.37 -35.08 13.29
C LYS A 525 -26.71 -35.75 13.00
N GLU A 526 -27.43 -35.35 11.99
CA GLU A 526 -28.67 -36.01 11.54
C GLU A 526 -28.39 -37.38 10.90
N LYS A 527 -27.14 -37.67 10.55
CA LYS A 527 -26.71 -38.98 10.04
C LYS A 527 -26.67 -40.04 11.17
N LYS A 528 -26.49 -41.30 10.78
CA LYS A 528 -26.35 -42.37 11.76
C LYS A 528 -25.19 -42.11 12.72
N VAL A 529 -25.35 -42.49 13.98
CA VAL A 529 -24.35 -42.27 15.06
C VAL A 529 -22.96 -42.78 14.68
N SER A 530 -22.88 -43.90 13.96
CA SER A 530 -21.59 -44.46 13.50
C SER A 530 -20.93 -43.60 12.42
N GLU A 531 -21.70 -42.97 11.54
CA GLU A 531 -21.19 -42.07 10.49
C GLU A 531 -20.74 -40.76 11.09
N PHE A 532 -21.51 -40.21 12.04
CA PHE A 532 -21.12 -39.01 12.76
C PHE A 532 -19.85 -39.20 13.60
N SER A 533 -19.74 -40.34 14.31
CA SER A 533 -18.49 -40.66 15.04
C SER A 533 -17.27 -40.72 14.12
N LYS A 534 -17.44 -41.29 12.93
CA LYS A 534 -16.37 -41.34 11.91
C LYS A 534 -16.02 -39.94 11.41
N TYR A 535 -17.02 -39.09 11.18
CA TYR A 535 -16.83 -37.69 10.78
C TYR A 535 -16.01 -36.94 11.83
N VAL A 536 -16.38 -37.01 13.11
CA VAL A 536 -15.64 -36.33 14.21
C VAL A 536 -14.21 -36.86 14.34
N SER A 537 -14.01 -38.16 14.15
CA SER A 537 -12.66 -38.75 14.14
C SER A 537 -11.83 -38.19 13.01
N GLY A 538 -12.42 -38.02 11.80
CA GLY A 538 -11.78 -37.41 10.66
C GLY A 538 -11.38 -35.94 10.89
N LEU A 539 -12.27 -35.15 11.54
CA LEU A 539 -11.97 -33.77 11.91
C LEU A 539 -10.73 -33.67 12.82
N ARG A 540 -10.63 -34.57 13.83
CA ARG A 540 -9.50 -34.61 14.76
C ARG A 540 -8.19 -35.01 14.06
N GLU A 541 -8.24 -35.97 13.17
CA GLU A 541 -7.11 -36.44 12.38
C GLU A 541 -6.62 -35.33 11.43
N ASP A 542 -7.54 -34.68 10.72
CA ASP A 542 -7.21 -33.58 9.82
C ASP A 542 -6.67 -32.37 10.59
N LYS A 543 -7.23 -32.02 11.76
CA LYS A 543 -6.67 -30.99 12.64
C LYS A 543 -5.25 -31.31 13.05
N TYR A 544 -5.00 -32.54 13.54
CA TYR A 544 -3.65 -32.97 13.92
C TYR A 544 -2.67 -32.88 12.75
N THR A 545 -3.12 -33.25 11.55
CA THR A 545 -2.33 -33.12 10.32
C THR A 545 -1.95 -31.66 10.04
N LEU A 546 -2.91 -30.73 10.20
CA LEU A 546 -2.65 -29.30 9.99
C LEU A 546 -1.74 -28.70 11.08
N GLU A 547 -1.92 -29.11 12.35
CA GLU A 547 -1.03 -28.70 13.45
C GLU A 547 0.41 -29.20 13.24
N SER A 548 0.58 -30.42 12.77
CA SER A 548 1.89 -30.97 12.41
C SER A 548 2.51 -30.17 11.26
N LEU A 549 1.73 -29.92 10.21
CA LEU A 549 2.16 -29.12 9.07
C LEU A 549 2.60 -27.70 9.51
N LYS A 550 1.80 -27.05 10.36
CA LYS A 550 2.10 -25.72 10.91
C LYS A 550 3.41 -25.72 11.70
N ASN A 551 3.62 -26.72 12.55
CA ASN A 551 4.85 -26.84 13.32
C ASN A 551 6.09 -27.06 12.41
N GLU A 552 5.96 -27.89 11.38
CA GLU A 552 7.01 -28.07 10.39
C GLU A 552 7.33 -26.77 9.62
N LEU A 553 6.30 -26.00 9.26
CA LEU A 553 6.48 -24.71 8.59
C LEU A 553 7.21 -23.70 9.48
N ARG A 554 6.89 -23.66 10.79
CA ARG A 554 7.56 -22.78 11.76
C ARG A 554 9.02 -23.13 12.03
N LEU A 555 9.38 -24.40 11.97
CA LEU A 555 10.78 -24.83 12.12
C LEU A 555 11.64 -24.49 10.91
N ASN A 556 11.03 -24.18 9.79
CA ASN A 556 11.67 -23.86 8.52
C ASN A 556 11.62 -22.35 8.16
N ASN A 557 11.02 -21.53 9.02
CA ASN A 557 10.99 -20.07 8.94
C ASN A 557 12.05 -19.50 9.89
#